data_ff7dbfdcc18a3d030ec7056a325cc969
#
_entry.id   ff7dbfdcc18a3d030ec7056a325cc969
#
_cell.length_a   1.000
_cell.length_b   1.000
_cell.length_c   1.000
_cell.angle_alpha   90.00
_cell.angle_beta   90.00
_cell.angle_gamma   90.00
#
_symmetry.space_group_name_H-M   'P 1'
#
loop_
_entity.id
_entity.type
_entity.pdbx_description
1 polymer ?
#
loop_
_entity_poly.entity_id
_entity_poly.type
_entity_poly.pdbx_seq_one_letter_code
_entity_poly.pdbx_strand_id
1 'polypeptide(L)'
;MLVAVPRLAAQQLDPAITLQADRLDPTYQSNLENLKYDLEQYIIEYDYTDDAYGTKVPILYQIYFEQARETGTQTSYTAQLLVTNRTDQRYFDKTWEFPYASGQTYQHGIYTAVTSVIDYYAYLVLAGEVDTYGRLAGTPYYNTAREIINRASGLGRGWQDRLKRLDDLQNHRNLRILRYTFFDAYWDYQESSTSDAIIGFRDSMELIREILDRNRDDKYTKIFLEGNADKMAWLAGELEEYDALKTLIAVDPDNKNVYQGYLP
;
A
#
# COMPACT_ATOMS: atom_id res chain seq x y z
N MET A 1 -6.08 -36.01 24.94
CA MET A 1 -6.53 -35.71 23.55
C MET A 1 -6.33 -34.21 23.36
N LEU A 2 -5.18 -33.80 22.79
CA LEU A 2 -4.90 -32.41 22.48
C LEU A 2 -5.75 -32.05 21.25
N VAL A 3 -6.72 -31.18 21.43
CA VAL A 3 -7.44 -30.54 20.31
C VAL A 3 -6.47 -29.55 19.70
N ALA A 4 -5.96 -29.86 18.52
CA ALA A 4 -5.22 -28.89 17.72
C ALA A 4 -6.21 -27.78 17.33
N VAL A 5 -6.10 -26.63 17.98
CA VAL A 5 -6.75 -25.39 17.55
C VAL A 5 -6.14 -25.07 16.16
N PRO A 6 -6.95 -25.02 15.09
CA PRO A 6 -6.41 -24.56 13.81
C PRO A 6 -5.84 -23.15 14.04
N ARG A 7 -4.55 -22.95 13.77
CA ARG A 7 -4.00 -21.61 13.63
C ARG A 7 -4.79 -20.97 12.49
N LEU A 8 -5.66 -20.03 12.80
CA LEU A 8 -6.21 -19.14 11.80
C LEU A 8 -4.99 -18.56 11.06
N ALA A 9 -5.02 -18.68 9.73
CA ALA A 9 -3.95 -18.18 8.90
C ALA A 9 -3.82 -16.67 9.18
N ALA A 10 -2.67 -16.25 9.69
CA ALA A 10 -2.36 -14.84 9.85
C ALA A 10 -2.56 -14.12 8.51
N GLN A 11 -2.88 -12.85 8.56
CA GLN A 11 -2.99 -12.03 7.36
C GLN A 11 -1.64 -12.03 6.65
N GLN A 12 -1.56 -12.78 5.57
CA GLN A 12 -0.34 -12.89 4.78
C GLN A 12 -0.38 -11.88 3.66
N LEU A 13 0.74 -11.23 3.42
CA LEU A 13 0.95 -10.51 2.17
C LEU A 13 0.94 -11.50 1.02
N ASP A 14 0.27 -11.12 -0.08
CA ASP A 14 0.30 -11.85 -1.35
C ASP A 14 1.19 -11.07 -2.33
N PRO A 15 2.52 -11.33 -2.31
CA PRO A 15 3.47 -10.54 -3.08
C PRO A 15 3.46 -10.94 -4.55
N ALA A 16 3.63 -9.94 -5.41
CA ALA A 16 4.01 -10.12 -6.79
C ALA A 16 5.18 -9.17 -7.11
N ILE A 17 6.27 -9.71 -7.62
CA ILE A 17 7.46 -8.91 -7.96
C ILE A 17 7.70 -8.94 -9.47
N THR A 18 7.92 -7.78 -10.05
CA THR A 18 8.30 -7.61 -11.46
C THR A 18 9.64 -6.90 -11.53
N LEU A 19 10.58 -7.48 -12.26
CA LEU A 19 11.88 -6.88 -12.51
C LEU A 19 11.92 -6.39 -13.96
N GLN A 20 12.30 -5.14 -14.17
CA GLN A 20 12.57 -4.56 -15.48
C GLN A 20 14.03 -4.13 -15.53
N ALA A 21 14.86 -4.98 -16.15
CA ALA A 21 16.31 -4.82 -16.21
C ALA A 21 16.85 -4.63 -17.64
N ASP A 22 15.99 -4.36 -18.62
CA ASP A 22 16.32 -4.28 -20.04
C ASP A 22 17.39 -3.21 -20.37
N ARG A 23 17.58 -2.25 -19.45
CA ARG A 23 18.61 -1.20 -19.60
C ARG A 23 19.99 -1.61 -19.12
N LEU A 24 20.12 -2.75 -18.45
CA LEU A 24 21.37 -3.26 -17.94
C LEU A 24 22.08 -4.14 -18.97
N ASP A 25 23.41 -4.24 -18.89
CA ASP A 25 24.16 -5.22 -19.66
C ASP A 25 23.73 -6.65 -19.31
N PRO A 26 23.77 -7.60 -20.29
CA PRO A 26 23.29 -8.98 -20.08
C PRO A 26 23.91 -9.68 -18.86
N THR A 27 25.18 -9.41 -18.55
CA THR A 27 25.84 -9.98 -17.37
C THR A 27 25.16 -9.58 -16.06
N TYR A 28 24.76 -8.30 -15.96
CA TYR A 28 24.05 -7.80 -14.78
C TYR A 28 22.60 -8.28 -14.71
N GLN A 29 21.95 -8.46 -15.86
CA GLN A 29 20.61 -9.04 -15.92
C GLN A 29 20.61 -10.49 -15.41
N SER A 30 21.59 -11.29 -15.85
CA SER A 30 21.74 -12.68 -15.42
C SER A 30 21.94 -12.83 -13.91
N ASN A 31 22.64 -11.89 -13.28
CA ASN A 31 22.78 -11.86 -11.82
C ASN A 31 21.46 -11.70 -11.07
N LEU A 32 20.44 -11.10 -11.70
CA LEU A 32 19.13 -10.81 -11.07
C LEU A 32 18.11 -11.94 -11.23
N GLU A 33 18.43 -13.02 -11.95
CA GLU A 33 17.49 -14.11 -12.28
C GLU A 33 16.77 -14.69 -11.05
N ASN A 34 17.47 -14.82 -9.94
CA ASN A 34 16.89 -15.38 -8.69
C ASN A 34 16.28 -14.31 -7.78
N LEU A 35 16.60 -13.03 -7.96
CA LEU A 35 16.19 -11.97 -7.04
C LEU A 35 14.67 -11.90 -6.83
N LYS A 36 13.91 -12.07 -7.92
CA LYS A 36 12.44 -12.08 -7.84
C LYS A 36 11.94 -13.18 -6.90
N TYR A 37 12.37 -14.41 -7.12
CA TYR A 37 11.98 -15.56 -6.32
C TYR A 37 12.40 -15.39 -4.86
N ASP A 38 13.66 -14.98 -4.62
CA ASP A 38 14.21 -14.81 -3.28
C ASP A 38 13.41 -13.76 -2.48
N LEU A 39 13.00 -12.66 -3.11
CA LEU A 39 12.20 -11.63 -2.45
C LEU A 39 10.73 -12.06 -2.24
N GLU A 40 10.12 -12.78 -3.18
CA GLU A 40 8.77 -13.33 -3.00
C GLU A 40 8.75 -14.32 -1.85
N GLN A 41 9.72 -15.24 -1.76
CA GLN A 41 9.83 -16.17 -0.64
C GLN A 41 10.08 -15.45 0.69
N TYR A 42 10.98 -14.46 0.70
CA TYR A 42 11.23 -13.63 1.87
C TYR A 42 9.95 -13.02 2.45
N ILE A 43 9.05 -12.50 1.59
CA ILE A 43 7.79 -11.89 2.02
C ILE A 43 6.79 -12.97 2.49
N ILE A 44 6.67 -14.08 1.76
CA ILE A 44 5.68 -15.13 2.04
C ILE A 44 5.99 -15.87 3.35
N GLU A 45 7.27 -16.07 3.65
CA GLU A 45 7.71 -16.84 4.83
C GLU A 45 7.56 -16.07 6.14
N TYR A 46 7.24 -14.79 6.09
CA TYR A 46 7.15 -13.94 7.28
C TYR A 46 5.71 -13.54 7.60
N ASP A 47 5.37 -13.68 8.87
CA ASP A 47 4.12 -13.15 9.41
C ASP A 47 4.30 -11.67 9.77
N TYR A 48 3.81 -10.80 8.90
CA TYR A 48 3.85 -9.35 9.11
C TYR A 48 2.80 -8.84 10.10
N THR A 49 1.85 -9.71 10.48
CA THR A 49 0.74 -9.32 11.36
C THR A 49 0.53 -10.34 12.45
N ASP A 50 0.57 -9.91 13.70
CA ASP A 50 0.20 -10.76 14.85
C ASP A 50 -1.32 -11.02 14.91
N ASP A 51 -2.12 -10.28 14.11
CA ASP A 51 -3.57 -10.33 14.11
C ASP A 51 -4.10 -11.03 12.84
N ALA A 52 -4.90 -12.07 13.05
CA ALA A 52 -5.53 -12.83 11.97
C ALA A 52 -6.79 -12.14 11.46
N TYR A 53 -6.67 -11.19 10.53
CA TYR A 53 -7.84 -10.62 9.82
C TYR A 53 -8.40 -11.55 8.73
N GLY A 54 -7.75 -12.69 8.50
CA GLY A 54 -8.25 -13.77 7.65
C GLY A 54 -8.18 -13.54 6.14
N THR A 55 -7.68 -12.38 5.69
CA THR A 55 -7.56 -12.03 4.27
C THR A 55 -6.12 -11.88 3.84
N LYS A 56 -5.83 -12.20 2.55
CA LYS A 56 -4.54 -11.91 1.94
C LYS A 56 -4.53 -10.47 1.42
N VAL A 57 -3.48 -9.72 1.75
CA VAL A 57 -3.28 -8.36 1.25
C VAL A 57 -2.37 -8.42 0.03
N PRO A 58 -2.88 -8.11 -1.18
CA PRO A 58 -2.04 -8.08 -2.36
C PRO A 58 -1.02 -6.95 -2.27
N ILE A 59 0.22 -7.25 -2.66
CA ILE A 59 1.27 -6.25 -2.78
C ILE A 59 2.11 -6.51 -4.02
N LEU A 60 2.18 -5.52 -4.90
CA LEU A 60 2.97 -5.59 -6.12
C LEU A 60 4.17 -4.66 -5.99
N TYR A 61 5.37 -5.21 -6.21
CA TYR A 61 6.62 -4.48 -6.34
C TYR A 61 7.06 -4.49 -7.80
N GLN A 62 7.14 -3.33 -8.44
CA GLN A 62 7.72 -3.18 -9.77
C GLN A 62 9.07 -2.49 -9.63
N ILE A 63 10.15 -3.20 -9.96
CA ILE A 63 11.53 -2.75 -9.80
C ILE A 63 12.10 -2.44 -11.18
N TYR A 64 12.43 -1.18 -11.39
CA TYR A 64 12.99 -0.65 -12.64
C TYR A 64 14.48 -0.38 -12.44
N PHE A 65 15.33 -1.27 -12.95
CA PHE A 65 16.78 -1.11 -12.85
C PHE A 65 17.28 -0.06 -13.84
N GLU A 66 18.07 0.88 -13.34
CA GLU A 66 18.62 1.97 -14.12
C GLU A 66 20.10 1.75 -14.46
N GLN A 67 20.89 1.31 -13.47
CA GLN A 67 22.33 1.13 -13.58
C GLN A 67 22.80 -0.05 -12.72
N ALA A 68 23.90 -0.64 -13.12
CA ALA A 68 24.66 -1.59 -12.33
C ALA A 68 26.15 -1.27 -12.44
N ARG A 69 26.90 -1.49 -11.36
CA ARG A 69 28.35 -1.31 -11.33
C ARG A 69 28.98 -2.31 -10.38
N GLU A 70 30.15 -2.77 -10.71
CA GLU A 70 30.95 -3.60 -9.82
C GLU A 70 31.46 -2.77 -8.64
N THR A 71 31.34 -3.34 -7.43
CA THR A 71 31.84 -2.75 -6.21
C THR A 71 32.48 -3.86 -5.37
N GLY A 72 33.78 -4.03 -5.53
CA GLY A 72 34.51 -5.15 -4.93
C GLY A 72 34.05 -6.50 -5.47
N THR A 73 33.50 -7.36 -4.61
CA THR A 73 33.00 -8.71 -4.98
C THR A 73 31.49 -8.75 -5.26
N GLN A 74 30.82 -7.62 -5.19
CA GLN A 74 29.37 -7.52 -5.39
C GLN A 74 29.04 -6.51 -6.50
N THR A 75 27.88 -6.66 -7.10
CA THR A 75 27.33 -5.66 -8.01
C THR A 75 26.38 -4.75 -7.25
N SER A 76 26.61 -3.44 -7.33
CA SER A 76 25.68 -2.42 -6.82
C SER A 76 24.69 -2.04 -7.91
N TYR A 77 23.40 -2.10 -7.61
CA TYR A 77 22.32 -1.74 -8.51
C TYR A 77 21.66 -0.44 -8.06
N THR A 78 21.29 0.39 -9.04
CA THR A 78 20.41 1.54 -8.82
C THR A 78 19.08 1.26 -9.50
N ALA A 79 17.99 1.45 -8.77
CA ALA A 79 16.65 1.17 -9.26
C ALA A 79 15.64 2.22 -8.78
N GLN A 80 14.53 2.30 -9.49
CA GLN A 80 13.27 2.90 -9.03
C GLN A 80 12.32 1.78 -8.63
N LEU A 81 11.40 2.09 -7.73
CA LEU A 81 10.44 1.12 -7.22
C LEU A 81 9.04 1.72 -7.22
N LEU A 82 8.08 1.00 -7.80
CA LEU A 82 6.66 1.25 -7.64
C LEU A 82 6.07 0.13 -6.78
N VAL A 83 5.39 0.51 -5.69
CA VAL A 83 4.68 -0.42 -4.81
C VAL A 83 3.19 -0.06 -4.79
N THR A 84 2.31 -1.06 -4.91
CA THR A 84 0.86 -0.87 -4.87
C THR A 84 0.15 -2.09 -4.28
N ASN A 85 -0.99 -1.86 -3.59
CA ASN A 85 -1.93 -2.91 -3.22
C ASN A 85 -2.93 -3.24 -4.36
N ARG A 86 -2.70 -2.69 -5.57
CA ARG A 86 -3.56 -2.80 -6.77
C ARG A 86 -4.93 -2.11 -6.65
N THR A 87 -5.18 -1.40 -5.56
CA THR A 87 -6.42 -0.65 -5.34
C THR A 87 -6.11 0.81 -5.06
N ASP A 88 -6.06 1.21 -3.82
CA ASP A 88 -6.05 2.60 -3.36
C ASP A 88 -4.72 3.03 -2.70
N GLN A 89 -3.69 2.22 -2.82
CA GLN A 89 -2.34 2.54 -2.33
C GLN A 89 -1.32 2.41 -3.46
N ARG A 90 -0.58 3.50 -3.71
CA ARG A 90 0.45 3.56 -4.75
C ARG A 90 1.60 4.44 -4.29
N TYR A 91 2.79 3.86 -4.24
CA TYR A 91 4.01 4.49 -3.74
C TYR A 91 5.12 4.40 -4.78
N PHE A 92 5.65 5.54 -5.20
CA PHE A 92 6.78 5.59 -6.11
C PHE A 92 8.03 6.03 -5.37
N ASP A 93 9.09 5.20 -5.41
CA ASP A 93 10.41 5.46 -4.85
C ASP A 93 11.41 5.66 -5.99
N LYS A 94 11.99 6.84 -6.04
CA LYS A 94 12.90 7.24 -7.12
C LYS A 94 14.35 6.80 -6.89
N THR A 95 14.70 6.43 -5.66
CA THR A 95 16.09 6.25 -5.27
C THR A 95 16.25 5.03 -4.39
N TRP A 96 16.57 3.92 -5.01
CA TRP A 96 16.94 2.69 -4.34
C TRP A 96 18.29 2.19 -4.87
N GLU A 97 19.30 2.17 -4.01
CA GLU A 97 20.62 1.66 -4.32
C GLU A 97 20.97 0.53 -3.35
N PHE A 98 21.40 -0.61 -3.88
CA PHE A 98 21.71 -1.78 -3.07
C PHE A 98 22.75 -2.68 -3.73
N PRO A 99 23.66 -3.31 -2.94
CA PRO A 99 24.51 -4.40 -3.42
C PRO A 99 23.71 -5.70 -3.49
N TYR A 100 23.94 -6.47 -4.53
CA TYR A 100 23.37 -7.80 -4.67
C TYR A 100 24.40 -8.76 -5.34
N ALA A 101 24.38 -10.00 -4.88
CA ALA A 101 25.05 -11.12 -5.51
C ALA A 101 24.10 -12.31 -5.59
N SER A 102 24.07 -13.01 -6.72
CA SER A 102 23.25 -14.21 -6.89
C SER A 102 23.52 -15.24 -5.78
N GLY A 103 22.44 -15.85 -5.23
CA GLY A 103 22.52 -16.79 -4.12
C GLY A 103 22.61 -16.16 -2.73
N GLN A 104 22.43 -14.84 -2.62
CA GLN A 104 22.31 -14.17 -1.34
C GLN A 104 21.00 -14.58 -0.65
N THR A 105 21.08 -15.00 0.61
CA THR A 105 19.91 -15.34 1.44
C THR A 105 19.49 -14.15 2.29
N TYR A 106 18.16 -13.98 2.45
CA TYR A 106 17.58 -12.94 3.28
C TYR A 106 16.94 -13.55 4.54
N GLN A 107 17.08 -12.86 5.66
CA GLN A 107 16.51 -13.29 6.93
C GLN A 107 15.81 -12.11 7.60
N HIS A 108 14.60 -12.34 8.12
CA HIS A 108 13.87 -11.34 8.88
C HIS A 108 14.62 -10.96 10.16
N GLY A 109 14.57 -9.67 10.50
CA GLY A 109 15.34 -9.12 11.63
C GLY A 109 16.77 -8.70 11.27
N ILE A 110 17.29 -9.05 10.09
CA ILE A 110 18.56 -8.57 9.57
C ILE A 110 18.30 -7.46 8.55
N TYR A 111 18.68 -6.24 8.91
CA TYR A 111 18.47 -5.07 8.06
C TYR A 111 19.54 -5.03 6.96
N THR A 112 19.11 -5.07 5.71
CA THR A 112 19.95 -4.88 4.52
C THR A 112 19.40 -3.75 3.66
N ALA A 113 20.18 -3.25 2.70
CA ALA A 113 19.70 -2.26 1.74
C ALA A 113 18.54 -2.78 0.86
N VAL A 114 18.37 -4.10 0.76
CA VAL A 114 17.29 -4.76 0.03
C VAL A 114 16.08 -4.96 0.93
N THR A 115 16.21 -5.79 1.96
CA THR A 115 15.09 -6.23 2.80
C THR A 115 14.43 -5.07 3.54
N SER A 116 15.21 -4.09 4.01
CA SER A 116 14.64 -2.94 4.72
C SER A 116 13.71 -2.10 3.86
N VAL A 117 13.96 -1.99 2.56
CA VAL A 117 13.06 -1.25 1.65
C VAL A 117 11.80 -2.07 1.36
N ILE A 118 11.94 -3.36 1.16
CA ILE A 118 10.81 -4.29 0.98
C ILE A 118 9.89 -4.25 2.21
N ASP A 119 10.45 -4.44 3.40
CA ASP A 119 9.68 -4.43 4.66
C ASP A 119 9.04 -3.08 4.93
N TYR A 120 9.75 -1.98 4.69
CA TYR A 120 9.20 -0.64 4.84
C TYR A 120 7.89 -0.46 4.04
N TYR A 121 7.89 -0.87 2.76
CA TYR A 121 6.68 -0.76 1.94
C TYR A 121 5.62 -1.80 2.30
N ALA A 122 6.00 -3.00 2.71
CA ALA A 122 5.08 -3.99 3.24
C ALA A 122 4.28 -3.41 4.42
N TYR A 123 4.96 -2.80 5.38
CA TYR A 123 4.30 -2.18 6.53
C TYR A 123 3.50 -0.93 6.17
N LEU A 124 3.87 -0.14 5.15
CA LEU A 124 3.03 0.96 4.68
C LEU A 124 1.72 0.48 4.06
N VAL A 125 1.78 -0.57 3.24
CA VAL A 125 0.58 -1.16 2.63
C VAL A 125 -0.32 -1.75 3.70
N LEU A 126 0.24 -2.51 4.65
CA LEU A 126 -0.52 -3.06 5.78
C LEU A 126 -1.15 -1.97 6.65
N ALA A 127 -0.43 -0.89 6.92
CA ALA A 127 -0.97 0.21 7.71
C ALA A 127 -2.23 0.82 7.07
N GLY A 128 -2.19 1.05 5.75
CA GLY A 128 -3.34 1.56 5.02
C GLY A 128 -4.48 0.57 4.92
N GLU A 129 -4.20 -0.73 4.79
CA GLU A 129 -5.20 -1.79 4.77
C GLU A 129 -5.88 -1.92 6.13
N VAL A 130 -5.11 -1.98 7.21
CA VAL A 130 -5.67 -2.11 8.57
C VAL A 130 -6.45 -0.87 8.99
N ASP A 131 -6.16 0.30 8.44
CA ASP A 131 -6.99 1.50 8.60
C ASP A 131 -8.39 1.35 7.97
N THR A 132 -8.66 0.34 7.13
CA THR A 132 -10.01 0.06 6.61
C THR A 132 -10.86 -0.77 7.60
N TYR A 133 -10.24 -1.49 8.52
CA TYR A 133 -10.92 -2.34 9.51
C TYR A 133 -11.17 -1.63 10.84
N GLY A 134 -10.49 -0.52 11.10
CA GLY A 134 -10.66 0.22 12.34
C GLY A 134 -10.05 1.61 12.28
N ARG A 135 -10.68 2.55 12.97
CA ARG A 135 -10.28 3.97 12.97
C ARG A 135 -8.85 4.15 13.50
N LEU A 136 -7.91 4.47 12.61
CA LEU A 136 -6.47 4.62 12.87
C LEU A 136 -5.80 3.30 13.34
N ALA A 137 -6.38 2.16 13.03
CA ALA A 137 -5.90 0.85 13.47
C ALA A 137 -4.54 0.48 12.83
N GLY A 138 -4.18 1.07 11.68
CA GLY A 138 -2.87 0.90 11.05
C GLY A 138 -1.69 1.56 11.79
N THR A 139 -1.93 2.28 12.89
CA THR A 139 -0.88 3.00 13.63
C THR A 139 0.32 2.12 14.05
N PRO A 140 0.15 0.90 14.57
CA PRO A 140 1.29 0.03 14.90
C PRO A 140 2.20 -0.24 13.70
N TYR A 141 1.61 -0.47 12.52
CA TYR A 141 2.36 -0.75 11.28
C TYR A 141 3.14 0.47 10.78
N TYR A 142 2.57 1.68 10.88
CA TYR A 142 3.33 2.92 10.64
C TYR A 142 4.51 3.08 11.61
N ASN A 143 4.34 2.69 12.87
CA ASN A 143 5.41 2.74 13.87
C ASN A 143 6.52 1.74 13.52
N THR A 144 6.18 0.52 13.09
CA THR A 144 7.16 -0.48 12.63
C THR A 144 7.93 0.02 11.39
N ALA A 145 7.23 0.63 10.42
CA ALA A 145 7.89 1.26 9.27
C ALA A 145 8.89 2.35 9.70
N ARG A 146 8.58 3.12 10.74
CA ARG A 146 9.48 4.12 11.33
C ARG A 146 10.70 3.51 11.99
N GLU A 147 10.52 2.40 12.70
CA GLU A 147 11.66 1.66 13.29
C GLU A 147 12.60 1.14 12.21
N ILE A 148 12.07 0.63 11.10
CA ILE A 148 12.88 0.21 9.94
C ILE A 148 13.72 1.37 9.41
N ILE A 149 13.12 2.56 9.21
CA ILE A 149 13.86 3.75 8.77
C ILE A 149 15.01 4.08 9.75
N ASN A 150 14.71 4.08 11.05
CA ASN A 150 15.72 4.41 12.08
C ASN A 150 16.90 3.42 12.05
N ARG A 151 16.66 2.15 11.79
CA ARG A 151 17.71 1.11 11.74
C ARG A 151 18.44 1.06 10.40
N ALA A 152 17.73 1.35 9.31
CA ALA A 152 18.24 1.18 7.94
C ALA A 152 18.77 2.49 7.31
N SER A 153 18.67 3.64 7.96
CA SER A 153 19.03 4.94 7.40
C SER A 153 20.48 5.05 6.88
N GLY A 154 21.39 4.22 7.40
CA GLY A 154 22.77 4.08 6.91
C GLY A 154 22.96 3.04 5.79
N LEU A 155 21.92 2.32 5.39
CA LEU A 155 21.98 1.21 4.43
C LEU A 155 21.52 1.65 3.03
N GLY A 156 22.17 2.62 2.43
CA GLY A 156 21.85 3.11 1.09
C GLY A 156 21.12 4.45 1.09
N ARG A 157 20.50 4.78 -0.04
CA ARG A 157 19.93 6.11 -0.32
C ARG A 157 18.39 6.11 -0.23
N GLY A 158 17.80 7.32 -0.20
CA GLY A 158 16.33 7.50 -0.29
C GLY A 158 15.59 7.48 1.05
N TRP A 159 16.26 7.25 2.19
CA TRP A 159 15.60 7.11 3.48
C TRP A 159 14.94 8.41 3.97
N GLN A 160 15.46 9.58 3.60
CA GLN A 160 14.80 10.86 3.93
C GLN A 160 13.46 11.02 3.21
N ASP A 161 13.38 10.64 1.93
CA ASP A 161 12.12 10.68 1.18
C ASP A 161 11.12 9.65 1.70
N ARG A 162 11.59 8.47 2.13
CA ARG A 162 10.77 7.46 2.79
C ARG A 162 10.25 7.94 4.13
N LEU A 163 11.09 8.60 4.94
CA LEU A 163 10.66 9.21 6.21
C LEU A 163 9.59 10.28 5.97
N LYS A 164 9.80 11.18 5.02
CA LYS A 164 8.82 12.20 4.67
C LYS A 164 7.49 11.58 4.23
N ARG A 165 7.52 10.54 3.39
CA ARG A 165 6.32 9.80 2.98
C ARG A 165 5.59 9.18 4.17
N LEU A 166 6.34 8.55 5.07
CA LEU A 166 5.78 7.97 6.29
C LEU A 166 5.10 9.04 7.14
N ASP A 167 5.76 10.19 7.34
CA ASP A 167 5.20 11.32 8.11
C ASP A 167 3.92 11.85 7.44
N ASP A 168 3.96 12.04 6.12
CA ASP A 168 2.80 12.48 5.34
C ASP A 168 1.60 11.53 5.53
N LEU A 169 1.80 10.20 5.46
CA LEU A 169 0.74 9.20 5.60
C LEU A 169 0.26 9.05 7.05
N GLN A 170 1.18 8.90 7.99
CA GLN A 170 0.85 8.69 9.40
C GLN A 170 0.09 9.87 10.00
N ASN A 171 0.46 11.10 9.60
CA ASN A 171 -0.17 12.34 10.06
C ASN A 171 -1.42 12.73 9.24
N HIS A 172 -1.71 12.06 8.14
CA HIS A 172 -2.90 12.32 7.31
C HIS A 172 -4.16 11.73 7.96
N ARG A 173 -4.49 12.27 9.15
CA ARG A 173 -5.54 11.72 10.00
C ARG A 173 -6.89 11.57 9.28
N ASN A 174 -7.31 12.59 8.52
CA ASN A 174 -8.62 12.57 7.84
C ASN A 174 -8.68 11.48 6.76
N LEU A 175 -7.62 11.26 5.98
CA LEU A 175 -7.57 10.17 5.00
C LEU A 175 -7.65 8.80 5.68
N ARG A 176 -6.91 8.61 6.78
CA ARG A 176 -6.93 7.37 7.55
C ARG A 176 -8.31 7.07 8.15
N ILE A 177 -9.01 8.12 8.62
CA ILE A 177 -10.38 7.99 9.10
C ILE A 177 -11.34 7.75 7.93
N LEU A 178 -11.16 8.42 6.79
CA LEU A 178 -11.95 8.21 5.57
C LEU A 178 -11.92 6.74 5.12
N ARG A 179 -10.75 6.10 5.14
CA ARG A 179 -10.63 4.66 4.82
C ARG A 179 -11.56 3.82 5.68
N TYR A 180 -11.48 3.97 6.99
CA TYR A 180 -12.38 3.26 7.92
C TYR A 180 -13.85 3.60 7.64
N THR A 181 -14.20 4.88 7.67
CA THR A 181 -15.59 5.34 7.60
C THR A 181 -16.29 4.90 6.31
N PHE A 182 -15.55 4.92 5.17
CA PHE A 182 -16.10 4.46 3.89
C PHE A 182 -16.33 2.96 3.86
N PHE A 183 -15.33 2.17 4.30
CA PHE A 183 -15.46 0.72 4.27
C PHE A 183 -16.45 0.20 5.32
N ASP A 184 -16.56 0.85 6.48
CA ASP A 184 -17.57 0.58 7.50
C ASP A 184 -18.98 0.77 6.90
N ALA A 185 -19.24 1.92 6.27
CA ALA A 185 -20.51 2.18 5.57
C ALA A 185 -20.80 1.18 4.44
N TYR A 186 -19.77 0.78 3.71
CA TYR A 186 -19.90 -0.22 2.64
C TYR A 186 -20.31 -1.58 3.19
N TRP A 187 -19.75 -2.02 4.32
CA TRP A 187 -20.11 -3.27 4.99
C TRP A 187 -21.46 -3.19 5.68
N ASP A 188 -21.79 -2.07 6.33
CA ASP A 188 -23.12 -1.83 6.93
C ASP A 188 -24.24 -2.01 5.89
N TYR A 189 -24.04 -1.51 4.67
CA TYR A 189 -25.00 -1.72 3.59
C TYR A 189 -25.11 -3.20 3.21
N GLN A 190 -24.00 -3.91 3.09
CA GLN A 190 -23.96 -5.34 2.77
C GLN A 190 -24.67 -6.19 3.85
N GLU A 191 -24.59 -5.79 5.11
CA GLU A 191 -25.23 -6.42 6.26
C GLU A 191 -26.68 -5.94 6.49
N SER A 192 -27.23 -5.17 5.56
CA SER A 192 -28.60 -4.64 5.61
C SER A 192 -28.84 -3.57 6.68
N SER A 193 -27.78 -2.89 7.17
CA SER A 193 -27.87 -1.73 8.06
C SER A 193 -27.88 -0.42 7.27
N THR A 194 -28.92 -0.23 6.44
CA THR A 194 -28.99 0.91 5.49
C THR A 194 -28.90 2.28 6.17
N SER A 195 -29.46 2.45 7.38
CA SER A 195 -29.39 3.72 8.11
C SER A 195 -27.97 4.09 8.53
N ASP A 196 -27.19 3.11 8.99
CA ASP A 196 -25.80 3.32 9.41
C ASP A 196 -24.91 3.54 8.17
N ALA A 197 -25.17 2.79 7.09
CA ALA A 197 -24.52 2.99 5.81
C ALA A 197 -24.69 4.42 5.26
N ILE A 198 -25.91 5.00 5.33
CA ILE A 198 -26.17 6.38 4.90
C ILE A 198 -25.35 7.37 5.74
N ILE A 199 -25.33 7.20 7.06
CA ILE A 199 -24.58 8.08 7.97
C ILE A 199 -23.08 7.99 7.64
N GLY A 200 -22.51 6.79 7.62
CA GLY A 200 -21.09 6.58 7.35
C GLY A 200 -20.67 7.05 5.94
N PHE A 201 -21.53 6.86 4.94
CA PHE A 201 -21.23 7.35 3.60
C PHE A 201 -21.20 8.89 3.52
N ARG A 202 -22.18 9.58 4.16
CA ARG A 202 -22.20 11.04 4.27
C ARG A 202 -20.98 11.59 5.01
N ASP A 203 -20.59 10.94 6.11
CA ASP A 203 -19.39 11.30 6.86
C ASP A 203 -18.13 11.13 6.00
N SER A 204 -18.09 10.09 5.17
CA SER A 204 -17.00 9.88 4.21
C SER A 204 -16.91 11.03 3.18
N MET A 205 -18.05 11.46 2.66
CA MET A 205 -18.11 12.59 1.72
C MET A 205 -17.70 13.91 2.37
N GLU A 206 -18.01 14.12 3.65
CA GLU A 206 -17.56 15.30 4.40
C GLU A 206 -16.03 15.26 4.61
N LEU A 207 -15.45 14.11 4.97
CA LEU A 207 -14.01 13.94 5.09
C LEU A 207 -13.28 14.21 3.76
N ILE A 208 -13.82 13.73 2.63
CA ILE A 208 -13.27 14.01 1.30
C ILE A 208 -13.26 15.52 1.05
N ARG A 209 -14.39 16.21 1.34
CA ARG A 209 -14.50 17.65 1.17
C ARG A 209 -13.48 18.40 2.04
N GLU A 210 -13.40 18.07 3.34
CA GLU A 210 -12.44 18.69 4.25
C GLU A 210 -10.98 18.55 3.81
N ILE A 211 -10.61 17.38 3.26
CA ILE A 211 -9.25 17.15 2.76
C ILE A 211 -9.00 18.02 1.53
N LEU A 212 -9.90 17.99 0.54
CA LEU A 212 -9.71 18.66 -0.74
C LEU A 212 -9.88 20.18 -0.65
N ASP A 213 -10.63 20.68 0.31
CA ASP A 213 -10.70 22.12 0.62
C ASP A 213 -9.37 22.65 1.18
N ARG A 214 -8.67 21.84 1.97
CA ARG A 214 -7.34 22.19 2.50
C ARG A 214 -6.23 22.01 1.46
N ASN A 215 -6.32 20.97 0.66
CA ASN A 215 -5.36 20.63 -0.38
C ASN A 215 -6.06 19.94 -1.55
N ARG A 216 -6.45 20.73 -2.54
CA ARG A 216 -7.19 20.25 -3.73
C ARG A 216 -6.40 19.16 -4.51
N ASP A 217 -5.09 19.15 -4.38
CA ASP A 217 -4.20 18.23 -5.07
C ASP A 217 -3.64 17.15 -4.15
N ASP A 218 -4.38 16.81 -3.07
CA ASP A 218 -3.96 15.74 -2.17
C ASP A 218 -3.86 14.41 -2.92
N LYS A 219 -2.62 14.00 -3.14
CA LYS A 219 -2.30 12.83 -3.98
C LYS A 219 -2.84 11.52 -3.41
N TYR A 220 -2.86 11.37 -2.10
CA TYR A 220 -3.28 10.14 -1.46
C TYR A 220 -4.79 9.98 -1.47
N THR A 221 -5.52 11.08 -1.28
CA THR A 221 -6.98 11.12 -1.42
C THR A 221 -7.38 10.86 -2.87
N LYS A 222 -6.69 11.44 -3.85
CA LYS A 222 -6.94 11.15 -5.27
C LYS A 222 -6.74 9.68 -5.61
N ILE A 223 -5.65 9.05 -5.12
CA ILE A 223 -5.42 7.61 -5.31
C ILE A 223 -6.51 6.77 -4.63
N PHE A 224 -6.98 7.19 -3.45
CA PHE A 224 -8.09 6.53 -2.76
C PHE A 224 -9.39 6.59 -3.55
N LEU A 225 -9.74 7.77 -4.10
CA LEU A 225 -10.91 7.95 -4.96
C LEU A 225 -10.80 7.11 -6.24
N GLU A 226 -9.66 7.19 -6.95
CA GLU A 226 -9.38 6.40 -8.14
C GLU A 226 -9.59 4.89 -7.89
N GLY A 227 -9.04 4.37 -6.80
CA GLY A 227 -9.10 2.94 -6.48
C GLY A 227 -10.45 2.45 -5.97
N ASN A 228 -11.33 3.35 -5.50
CA ASN A 228 -12.64 3.02 -4.94
C ASN A 228 -13.81 3.61 -5.74
N ALA A 229 -13.57 4.18 -6.92
CA ALA A 229 -14.61 4.87 -7.71
C ALA A 229 -15.85 4.00 -7.95
N ASP A 230 -15.67 2.74 -8.36
CA ASP A 230 -16.78 1.80 -8.61
C ASP A 230 -17.59 1.53 -7.34
N LYS A 231 -16.89 1.31 -6.20
CA LYS A 231 -17.58 1.05 -4.91
C LYS A 231 -18.33 2.28 -4.40
N MET A 232 -17.71 3.47 -4.54
CA MET A 232 -18.34 4.74 -4.15
C MET A 232 -19.57 5.04 -5.01
N ALA A 233 -19.45 4.86 -6.32
CA ALA A 233 -20.54 5.08 -7.25
C ALA A 233 -21.71 4.12 -6.98
N TRP A 234 -21.40 2.83 -6.82
CA TRP A 234 -22.38 1.81 -6.50
C TRP A 234 -23.10 2.12 -5.19
N LEU A 235 -22.36 2.35 -4.10
CA LEU A 235 -22.95 2.61 -2.79
C LEU A 235 -23.81 3.88 -2.80
N ALA A 236 -23.34 4.96 -3.43
CA ALA A 236 -24.10 6.20 -3.58
C ALA A 236 -25.42 5.99 -4.37
N GLY A 237 -25.39 5.17 -5.42
CA GLY A 237 -26.57 4.79 -6.19
C GLY A 237 -27.59 4.00 -5.36
N GLU A 238 -27.14 2.96 -4.64
CA GLU A 238 -27.98 2.13 -3.78
C GLU A 238 -28.60 2.92 -2.61
N LEU A 239 -27.87 3.92 -2.10
CA LEU A 239 -28.36 4.80 -1.01
C LEU A 239 -29.13 6.02 -1.54
N GLU A 240 -29.30 6.17 -2.85
CA GLU A 240 -29.94 7.32 -3.51
C GLU A 240 -29.25 8.66 -3.18
N GLU A 241 -27.93 8.64 -2.87
CA GLU A 241 -27.13 9.82 -2.52
C GLU A 241 -26.62 10.54 -3.79
N TYR A 242 -27.53 10.99 -4.65
CA TYR A 242 -27.22 11.58 -5.95
C TYR A 242 -26.42 12.89 -5.89
N ASP A 243 -26.52 13.65 -4.81
CA ASP A 243 -25.70 14.85 -4.62
C ASP A 243 -24.26 14.51 -4.29
N ALA A 244 -24.02 13.36 -3.64
CA ALA A 244 -22.68 12.82 -3.46
C ALA A 244 -22.06 12.41 -4.80
N LEU A 245 -22.82 11.76 -5.71
CA LEU A 245 -22.34 11.46 -7.07
C LEU A 245 -21.93 12.70 -7.85
N LYS A 246 -22.72 13.79 -7.78
CA LYS A 246 -22.37 15.08 -8.41
C LYS A 246 -21.09 15.67 -7.82
N THR A 247 -20.90 15.52 -6.51
CA THR A 247 -19.67 15.95 -5.81
C THR A 247 -18.48 15.13 -6.27
N LEU A 248 -18.60 13.79 -6.34
CA LEU A 248 -17.55 12.89 -6.82
C LEU A 248 -17.15 13.21 -8.27
N ILE A 249 -18.11 13.48 -9.16
CA ILE A 249 -17.84 13.92 -10.53
C ILE A 249 -16.97 15.20 -10.57
N ALA A 250 -17.17 16.10 -9.62
CA ALA A 250 -16.44 17.38 -9.58
C ALA A 250 -15.01 17.22 -9.02
N VAL A 251 -14.81 16.32 -8.05
CA VAL A 251 -13.53 16.15 -7.36
C VAL A 251 -12.66 15.06 -7.95
N ASP A 252 -13.25 14.12 -8.68
CA ASP A 252 -12.58 13.01 -9.36
C ASP A 252 -13.06 12.91 -10.83
N PRO A 253 -12.68 13.88 -11.68
CA PRO A 253 -13.16 13.99 -13.06
C PRO A 253 -12.70 12.82 -13.95
N ASP A 254 -11.60 12.16 -13.61
CA ASP A 254 -11.07 11.03 -14.39
C ASP A 254 -12.03 9.82 -14.33
N ASN A 255 -12.76 9.64 -13.23
CA ASN A 255 -13.77 8.60 -13.02
C ASN A 255 -15.22 9.10 -13.23
N LYS A 256 -15.40 10.27 -13.82
CA LYS A 256 -16.71 10.89 -14.06
C LYS A 256 -17.74 9.91 -14.66
N ASN A 257 -17.35 9.11 -15.65
CA ASN A 257 -18.26 8.20 -16.34
C ASN A 257 -18.78 7.09 -15.42
N VAL A 258 -17.97 6.65 -14.45
CA VAL A 258 -18.37 5.68 -13.43
C VAL A 258 -19.49 6.26 -12.58
N TYR A 259 -19.29 7.45 -12.05
CA TYR A 259 -20.28 8.13 -11.21
C TYR A 259 -21.57 8.49 -11.96
N GLN A 260 -21.46 8.91 -13.25
CA GLN A 260 -22.61 9.24 -14.07
C GLN A 260 -23.51 8.04 -14.36
N GLY A 261 -22.95 6.82 -14.38
CA GLY A 261 -23.72 5.59 -14.60
C GLY A 261 -24.75 5.27 -13.50
N TYR A 262 -24.64 5.93 -12.34
CA TYR A 262 -25.54 5.76 -11.19
C TYR A 262 -26.46 6.96 -10.94
N LEU A 263 -26.39 7.99 -11.78
CA LEU A 263 -27.38 9.07 -11.74
C LEU A 263 -28.69 8.63 -12.42
N PRO A 264 -29.88 9.10 -11.89
CA PRO A 264 -31.18 8.75 -12.47
C PRO A 264 -31.42 9.33 -13.86
#